data_a92d4853dfc3f6d0942d0e6d354550f4
#
_entry.id   a92d4853dfc3f6d0942d0e6d354550f4
#
_cell.length_a   1.000
_cell.length_b   1.000
_cell.length_c   1.000
_cell.angle_alpha   90.00
_cell.angle_beta   90.00
_cell.angle_gamma   90.00
#
_symmetry.space_group_name_H-M   'P 1'
#
loop_
_entity.id
_entity.type
_entity.pdbx_description
1 polymer ?
#
loop_
_entity_poly.entity_id
_entity_poly.type
_entity_poly.pdbx_seq_one_letter_code
_entity_poly.pdbx_strand_id
1 'polypeptide(L)'
;MPNLKDIKSRISSVQNTKKITKAMKMVAAAKVKKAENTVKAARPFSDELLHLFRKMLATVGEYSVAGLHVQRALDNYPELLEKRDIKTEGLLVITSNKGLAGAYNSNIIKTAIARIRANKERGVNTVIYPVGQKAVSAFKHAGKYFELKEGYISIANDPTATGANIIAEDIAEDFVSGHIDKIDIITTHFNNMMSYNVVSWDVLPVKVEQADAHELDPVMEFEPSPHSVLQQLVPMYITNSIYQALLEANASELASRMTAMSAASNNAEEMINTLTIDYNLSLIHI
;
A
#
# COMPACT_ATOMS: atom_id res chain seq x y z
N MET A 1 41.91 -6.02 -27.52
CA MET A 1 41.82 -6.47 -26.11
C MET A 1 41.64 -5.25 -25.21
N PRO A 2 40.82 -5.26 -24.20
CA PRO A 2 40.71 -4.14 -23.28
C PRO A 2 42.04 -3.89 -22.63
N ASN A 3 42.41 -2.61 -22.47
CA ASN A 3 43.69 -2.20 -21.87
C ASN A 3 43.69 -2.61 -20.39
N LEU A 4 44.83 -3.13 -19.88
CA LEU A 4 45.02 -3.49 -18.45
C LEU A 4 44.57 -2.37 -17.49
N LYS A 5 44.85 -1.12 -17.88
CA LYS A 5 44.42 0.05 -17.12
C LYS A 5 42.90 0.16 -17.02
N ASP A 6 42.18 -0.20 -18.09
CA ASP A 6 40.70 -0.17 -18.13
C ASP A 6 40.12 -1.27 -17.24
N ILE A 7 40.68 -2.49 -17.27
CA ILE A 7 40.26 -3.60 -16.40
C ILE A 7 40.45 -3.22 -14.93
N LYS A 8 41.62 -2.65 -14.57
CA LYS A 8 41.91 -2.21 -13.21
C LYS A 8 40.95 -1.11 -12.75
N SER A 9 40.64 -0.16 -13.61
CA SER A 9 39.65 0.90 -13.34
C SER A 9 38.26 0.32 -13.12
N ARG A 10 37.83 -0.66 -13.92
CA ARG A 10 36.56 -1.38 -13.75
C ARG A 10 36.51 -2.13 -12.42
N ILE A 11 37.56 -2.87 -12.05
CA ILE A 11 37.62 -3.55 -10.75
C ILE A 11 37.44 -2.55 -9.60
N SER A 12 38.10 -1.42 -9.64
CA SER A 12 37.96 -0.38 -8.62
C SER A 12 36.52 0.19 -8.53
N SER A 13 35.90 0.45 -9.69
CA SER A 13 34.52 0.93 -9.76
C SER A 13 33.52 -0.08 -9.18
N VAL A 14 33.65 -1.36 -9.54
CA VAL A 14 32.79 -2.44 -9.03
C VAL A 14 33.02 -2.66 -7.53
N GLN A 15 34.24 -2.57 -7.05
CA GLN A 15 34.56 -2.62 -5.60
C GLN A 15 33.86 -1.50 -4.83
N ASN A 16 33.84 -0.28 -5.37
CA ASN A 16 33.11 0.84 -4.76
C ASN A 16 31.59 0.59 -4.78
N THR A 17 31.05 0.09 -5.89
CA THR A 17 29.63 -0.30 -5.98
C THR A 17 29.27 -1.35 -4.94
N LYS A 18 30.11 -2.39 -4.77
CA LYS A 18 29.94 -3.42 -3.72
C LYS A 18 29.90 -2.81 -2.32
N LYS A 19 30.79 -1.86 -2.00
CA LYS A 19 30.80 -1.18 -0.70
C LYS A 19 29.50 -0.41 -0.46
N ILE A 20 29.03 0.33 -1.48
CA ILE A 20 27.78 1.12 -1.40
C ILE A 20 26.57 0.20 -1.22
N THR A 21 26.42 -0.85 -2.04
CA THR A 21 25.29 -1.78 -1.95
C THR A 21 25.28 -2.53 -0.62
N LYS A 22 26.45 -2.93 -0.10
CA LYS A 22 26.56 -3.53 1.22
C LYS A 22 26.13 -2.59 2.33
N ALA A 23 26.52 -1.32 2.28
CA ALA A 23 26.07 -0.31 3.24
C ALA A 23 24.55 -0.09 3.16
N MET A 24 23.99 0.02 1.94
CA MET A 24 22.53 0.16 1.73
C MET A 24 21.77 -1.05 2.24
N LYS A 25 22.28 -2.27 2.05
CA LYS A 25 21.71 -3.50 2.62
C LYS A 25 21.63 -3.42 4.14
N MET A 26 22.73 -2.99 4.82
CA MET A 26 22.75 -2.89 6.30
C MET A 26 21.75 -1.87 6.82
N VAL A 27 21.68 -0.70 6.17
CA VAL A 27 20.69 0.34 6.53
C VAL A 27 19.25 -0.16 6.31
N ALA A 28 18.98 -0.83 5.19
CA ALA A 28 17.67 -1.41 4.93
C ALA A 28 17.31 -2.49 5.95
N ALA A 29 18.25 -3.38 6.31
CA ALA A 29 18.05 -4.42 7.32
C ALA A 29 17.67 -3.86 8.70
N ALA A 30 18.33 -2.79 9.13
CA ALA A 30 17.99 -2.14 10.39
C ALA A 30 16.61 -1.50 10.36
N LYS A 31 16.25 -0.85 9.24
CA LYS A 31 14.95 -0.20 9.06
C LYS A 31 13.80 -1.20 8.92
N VAL A 32 14.00 -2.30 8.16
CA VAL A 32 12.95 -3.31 7.99
C VAL A 32 12.58 -3.96 9.31
N LYS A 33 13.56 -4.19 10.20
CA LYS A 33 13.26 -4.75 11.53
C LYS A 33 12.38 -3.83 12.37
N LYS A 34 12.66 -2.52 12.34
CA LYS A 34 11.80 -1.53 12.99
C LYS A 34 10.40 -1.51 12.36
N ALA A 35 10.32 -1.46 11.03
CA ALA A 35 9.04 -1.43 10.31
C ALA A 35 8.21 -2.71 10.57
N GLU A 36 8.82 -3.89 10.56
CA GLU A 36 8.17 -5.16 10.92
C GLU A 36 7.54 -5.11 12.32
N ASN A 37 8.28 -4.60 13.30
CA ASN A 37 7.75 -4.47 14.67
C ASN A 37 6.56 -3.50 14.71
N THR A 38 6.61 -2.39 13.97
CA THR A 38 5.50 -1.43 13.90
C THR A 38 4.27 -2.05 13.23
N VAL A 39 4.44 -2.78 12.12
CA VAL A 39 3.33 -3.50 11.46
C VAL A 39 2.69 -4.51 12.40
N LYS A 40 3.51 -5.34 13.07
CA LYS A 40 3.01 -6.35 14.03
C LYS A 40 2.28 -5.74 15.22
N ALA A 41 2.69 -4.57 15.68
CA ALA A 41 2.03 -3.86 16.76
C ALA A 41 0.70 -3.21 16.32
N ALA A 42 0.60 -2.79 15.05
CA ALA A 42 -0.61 -2.14 14.51
C ALA A 42 -1.71 -3.15 14.11
N ARG A 43 -1.34 -4.34 13.61
CA ARG A 43 -2.30 -5.36 13.12
C ARG A 43 -3.39 -5.71 14.13
N PRO A 44 -3.10 -6.04 15.40
CA PRO A 44 -4.15 -6.38 16.37
C PRO A 44 -5.20 -5.30 16.54
N PHE A 45 -4.80 -4.02 16.51
CA PHE A 45 -5.74 -2.90 16.59
C PHE A 45 -6.62 -2.83 15.33
N SER A 46 -6.03 -3.02 14.16
CA SER A 46 -6.77 -3.00 12.88
C SER A 46 -7.75 -4.17 12.79
N ASP A 47 -7.36 -5.36 13.24
CA ASP A 47 -8.20 -6.55 13.25
C ASP A 47 -9.37 -6.40 14.21
N GLU A 48 -9.10 -5.89 15.45
CA GLU A 48 -10.14 -5.66 16.45
C GLU A 48 -11.10 -4.54 16.03
N LEU A 49 -10.59 -3.46 15.44
CA LEU A 49 -11.43 -2.39 14.91
C LEU A 49 -12.37 -2.89 13.81
N LEU A 50 -11.88 -3.74 12.91
CA LEU A 50 -12.69 -4.35 11.86
C LEU A 50 -13.73 -5.32 12.46
N HIS A 51 -13.34 -6.12 13.46
CA HIS A 51 -14.25 -7.03 14.16
C HIS A 51 -15.37 -6.25 14.86
N LEU A 52 -15.01 -5.22 15.63
CA LEU A 52 -15.97 -4.34 16.29
C LEU A 52 -16.94 -3.69 15.29
N PHE A 53 -16.40 -3.21 14.18
CA PHE A 53 -17.18 -2.57 13.13
C PHE A 53 -18.18 -3.56 12.49
N ARG A 54 -17.76 -4.78 12.16
CA ARG A 54 -18.62 -5.84 11.63
C ARG A 54 -19.73 -6.20 12.62
N LYS A 55 -19.39 -6.36 13.88
CA LYS A 55 -20.33 -6.66 14.96
C LYS A 55 -21.40 -5.58 15.13
N MET A 56 -20.98 -4.30 15.07
CA MET A 56 -21.92 -3.18 15.10
C MET A 56 -22.87 -3.17 13.91
N LEU A 57 -22.36 -3.38 12.70
CA LEU A 57 -23.18 -3.40 11.49
C LEU A 57 -24.16 -4.58 11.49
N ALA A 58 -23.76 -5.73 11.99
CA ALA A 58 -24.64 -6.88 12.16
C ALA A 58 -25.78 -6.58 13.14
N THR A 59 -25.47 -6.00 14.30
CA THR A 59 -26.46 -5.63 15.32
C THR A 59 -27.43 -4.59 14.79
N VAL A 60 -26.97 -3.55 14.07
CA VAL A 60 -27.84 -2.54 13.45
C VAL A 60 -28.69 -3.16 12.35
N GLY A 61 -28.16 -4.14 11.60
CA GLY A 61 -28.89 -4.87 10.56
C GLY A 61 -30.03 -5.74 11.09
N GLU A 62 -29.86 -6.40 12.25
CA GLU A 62 -30.92 -7.23 12.87
C GLU A 62 -32.09 -6.41 13.41
N TYR A 63 -31.83 -5.25 13.99
CA TYR A 63 -32.91 -4.32 14.34
C TYR A 63 -33.74 -3.93 13.10
N SER A 64 -33.20 -4.11 11.88
CA SER A 64 -33.88 -3.93 10.59
C SER A 64 -34.97 -4.97 10.32
N VAL A 65 -34.78 -6.20 10.78
CA VAL A 65 -35.72 -7.30 10.50
C VAL A 65 -36.89 -7.34 11.49
N ALA A 66 -36.72 -6.78 12.68
CA ALA A 66 -37.68 -6.89 13.79
C ALA A 66 -38.82 -5.83 13.80
N GLY A 67 -38.88 -4.90 12.87
CA GLY A 67 -40.05 -4.02 12.74
C GLY A 67 -39.79 -2.54 12.45
N LEU A 68 -40.74 -1.91 11.82
CA LEU A 68 -41.00 -0.53 11.37
C LEU A 68 -40.15 0.67 11.85
N HIS A 69 -39.32 0.50 12.90
CA HIS A 69 -38.45 1.56 13.41
C HIS A 69 -37.08 1.61 12.77
N VAL A 70 -36.71 0.61 12.00
CA VAL A 70 -35.37 0.44 11.46
C VAL A 70 -35.16 1.12 10.10
N GLN A 71 -36.23 1.32 9.34
CA GLN A 71 -36.12 2.12 8.10
C GLN A 71 -35.57 3.53 8.39
N ARG A 72 -35.90 4.10 9.58
CA ARG A 72 -35.36 5.39 10.01
C ARG A 72 -33.89 5.34 10.48
N ALA A 73 -33.41 4.19 10.94
CA ALA A 73 -31.98 4.02 11.27
C ALA A 73 -31.14 3.86 10.01
N LEU A 74 -31.70 3.28 8.94
CA LEU A 74 -31.06 3.20 7.64
C LEU A 74 -31.05 4.56 6.91
N ASP A 75 -32.05 5.41 7.12
CA ASP A 75 -32.12 6.77 6.56
C ASP A 75 -31.02 7.69 7.10
N ASN A 76 -30.39 7.32 8.23
CA ASN A 76 -29.27 8.02 8.85
C ASN A 76 -27.95 7.26 8.73
N TYR A 77 -27.83 6.36 7.75
CA TYR A 77 -26.58 5.65 7.50
C TYR A 77 -25.49 6.65 7.13
N PRO A 78 -24.27 6.54 7.70
CA PRO A 78 -23.18 7.41 7.27
C PRO A 78 -22.96 7.29 5.76
N GLU A 79 -22.89 8.41 5.07
CA GLU A 79 -22.77 8.48 3.60
C GLU A 79 -21.64 7.59 3.04
N LEU A 80 -20.59 7.38 3.85
CA LEU A 80 -19.46 6.53 3.52
C LEU A 80 -19.76 5.00 3.45
N LEU A 81 -20.96 4.58 3.90
CA LEU A 81 -21.43 3.20 3.83
C LEU A 81 -22.41 2.98 2.66
N GLU A 82 -22.78 4.04 1.95
CA GLU A 82 -23.77 3.99 0.90
C GLU A 82 -23.27 3.16 -0.30
N LYS A 83 -24.00 2.13 -0.68
CA LYS A 83 -23.74 1.37 -1.90
C LYS A 83 -24.36 2.09 -3.10
N ARG A 84 -23.52 2.46 -4.05
CA ARG A 84 -23.92 3.12 -5.30
C ARG A 84 -23.54 2.26 -6.50
N ASP A 85 -24.18 2.52 -7.64
CA ASP A 85 -23.70 1.99 -8.91
C ASP A 85 -22.32 2.58 -9.23
N ILE A 86 -21.34 1.72 -9.44
CA ILE A 86 -19.94 2.13 -9.62
C ILE A 86 -19.76 2.70 -11.03
N LYS A 87 -19.75 4.02 -11.15
CA LYS A 87 -19.42 4.76 -12.38
C LYS A 87 -17.98 5.24 -12.38
N THR A 88 -17.46 5.57 -11.19
CA THR A 88 -16.10 6.05 -10.99
C THR A 88 -15.44 5.32 -9.83
N GLU A 89 -14.33 4.64 -10.09
CA GLU A 89 -13.52 3.95 -9.08
C GLU A 89 -12.25 4.75 -8.77
N GLY A 90 -12.06 5.10 -7.50
CA GLY A 90 -10.82 5.64 -6.97
C GLY A 90 -9.81 4.52 -6.71
N LEU A 91 -8.55 4.74 -7.02
CA LEU A 91 -7.43 3.85 -6.71
C LEU A 91 -6.37 4.60 -5.91
N LEU A 92 -6.23 4.28 -4.63
CA LEU A 92 -5.10 4.73 -3.81
C LEU A 92 -3.91 3.82 -4.09
N VAL A 93 -2.90 4.31 -4.81
CA VAL A 93 -1.74 3.51 -5.25
C VAL A 93 -0.53 3.86 -4.39
N ILE A 94 -0.13 2.95 -3.50
CA ILE A 94 0.94 3.20 -2.53
C ILE A 94 2.26 2.63 -3.05
N THR A 95 3.18 3.52 -3.41
CA THR A 95 4.55 3.21 -3.84
C THR A 95 5.59 3.92 -2.96
N SER A 96 6.87 3.72 -3.25
CA SER A 96 7.95 4.43 -2.56
C SER A 96 8.39 5.70 -3.30
N ASN A 97 9.12 6.55 -2.57
CA ASN A 97 9.77 7.72 -3.17
C ASN A 97 11.07 7.36 -3.91
N LYS A 98 11.79 6.34 -3.45
CA LYS A 98 13.11 5.99 -3.94
C LYS A 98 13.07 4.68 -4.75
N GLY A 99 14.00 4.54 -5.69
CA GLY A 99 14.23 3.29 -6.41
C GLY A 99 15.12 2.31 -5.63
N LEU A 100 15.69 1.35 -6.34
CA LEU A 100 16.59 0.31 -5.81
C LEU A 100 15.92 -0.65 -4.82
N ALA A 101 14.61 -0.81 -4.93
CA ALA A 101 13.80 -1.75 -4.17
C ALA A 101 13.32 -2.93 -5.05
N GLY A 102 14.18 -3.44 -5.91
CA GLY A 102 13.84 -4.55 -6.82
C GLY A 102 12.60 -4.26 -7.65
N ALA A 103 11.70 -5.22 -7.72
CA ALA A 103 10.44 -5.13 -8.48
C ALA A 103 9.28 -4.50 -7.69
N TYR A 104 9.48 -4.04 -6.45
CA TYR A 104 8.44 -3.52 -5.57
C TYR A 104 7.53 -2.50 -6.27
N ASN A 105 8.07 -1.36 -6.71
CA ASN A 105 7.28 -0.32 -7.34
C ASN A 105 6.66 -0.76 -8.67
N SER A 106 7.40 -1.50 -9.50
CA SER A 106 6.92 -1.95 -10.81
C SER A 106 5.76 -2.94 -10.70
N ASN A 107 5.75 -3.79 -9.68
CA ASN A 107 4.66 -4.74 -9.47
C ASN A 107 3.36 -4.01 -9.07
N ILE A 108 3.44 -3.04 -8.15
CA ILE A 108 2.29 -2.22 -7.74
C ILE A 108 1.73 -1.44 -8.94
N ILE A 109 2.61 -0.76 -9.68
CA ILE A 109 2.20 0.02 -10.86
C ILE A 109 1.57 -0.87 -11.94
N LYS A 110 2.11 -2.07 -12.18
CA LYS A 110 1.51 -3.03 -13.12
C LYS A 110 0.11 -3.46 -12.69
N THR A 111 -0.09 -3.74 -11.39
CA THR A 111 -1.40 -4.08 -10.84
C THR A 111 -2.39 -2.94 -11.01
N ALA A 112 -1.97 -1.70 -10.71
CA ALA A 112 -2.82 -0.52 -10.90
C ALA A 112 -3.19 -0.32 -12.39
N ILE A 113 -2.24 -0.45 -13.31
CA ILE A 113 -2.50 -0.35 -14.76
C ILE A 113 -3.47 -1.46 -15.22
N ALA A 114 -3.33 -2.67 -14.71
CA ALA A 114 -4.26 -3.76 -15.02
C ALA A 114 -5.68 -3.43 -14.55
N ARG A 115 -5.82 -2.85 -13.33
CA ARG A 115 -7.12 -2.39 -12.81
C ARG A 115 -7.73 -1.28 -13.67
N ILE A 116 -6.95 -0.28 -14.06
CA ILE A 116 -7.40 0.82 -14.94
C ILE A 116 -7.93 0.26 -16.26
N ARG A 117 -7.25 -0.72 -16.86
CA ARG A 117 -7.70 -1.36 -18.11
C ARG A 117 -9.01 -2.11 -17.91
N ALA A 118 -9.13 -2.89 -16.85
CA ALA A 118 -10.36 -3.60 -16.53
C ALA A 118 -11.53 -2.64 -16.25
N ASN A 119 -11.29 -1.50 -15.63
CA ASN A 119 -12.30 -0.45 -15.44
C ASN A 119 -12.75 0.13 -16.78
N LYS A 120 -11.81 0.46 -17.65
CA LYS A 120 -12.12 0.96 -19.00
C LYS A 120 -12.98 -0.02 -19.80
N GLU A 121 -12.68 -1.32 -19.75
CA GLU A 121 -13.47 -2.37 -20.42
C GLU A 121 -14.90 -2.47 -19.88
N ARG A 122 -15.10 -2.16 -18.58
CA ARG A 122 -16.41 -2.13 -17.92
C ARG A 122 -17.14 -0.79 -18.06
N GLY A 123 -16.52 0.21 -18.71
CA GLY A 123 -17.09 1.56 -18.80
C GLY A 123 -17.03 2.35 -17.51
N VAL A 124 -16.17 1.96 -16.56
CA VAL A 124 -15.94 2.63 -15.27
C VAL A 124 -14.80 3.63 -15.40
N ASN A 125 -15.01 4.86 -14.98
CA ASN A 125 -13.97 5.88 -14.89
C ASN A 125 -13.02 5.54 -13.73
N THR A 126 -11.78 6.03 -13.82
CA THR A 126 -10.78 5.80 -12.77
C THR A 126 -10.18 7.13 -12.31
N VAL A 127 -10.11 7.32 -10.98
CA VAL A 127 -9.40 8.41 -10.33
C VAL A 127 -8.23 7.82 -9.56
N ILE A 128 -7.02 8.34 -9.73
CA ILE A 128 -5.81 7.83 -9.06
C ILE A 128 -5.35 8.80 -7.99
N TYR A 129 -5.18 8.29 -6.77
CA TYR A 129 -4.56 8.96 -5.62
C TYR A 129 -3.16 8.36 -5.43
N PRO A 130 -2.11 9.00 -5.99
CA PRO A 130 -0.78 8.41 -5.96
C PRO A 130 -0.05 8.74 -4.65
N VAL A 131 0.42 7.72 -3.94
CA VAL A 131 1.31 7.85 -2.79
C VAL A 131 2.73 7.48 -3.20
N GLY A 132 3.66 8.40 -2.97
CA GLY A 132 5.07 8.25 -3.31
C GLY A 132 5.44 8.67 -4.72
N GLN A 133 6.68 9.15 -4.85
CA GLN A 133 7.21 9.73 -6.09
C GLN A 133 7.16 8.77 -7.29
N LYS A 134 7.24 7.45 -7.03
CA LYS A 134 7.24 6.45 -8.13
C LYS A 134 5.86 6.30 -8.76
N ALA A 135 4.77 6.37 -7.99
CA ALA A 135 3.42 6.42 -8.52
C ALA A 135 3.17 7.73 -9.28
N VAL A 136 3.49 8.88 -8.66
CA VAL A 136 3.36 10.20 -9.31
C VAL A 136 4.06 10.22 -10.66
N SER A 137 5.33 9.77 -10.72
CA SER A 137 6.09 9.77 -11.96
C SER A 137 5.52 8.81 -13.01
N ALA A 138 5.04 7.64 -12.60
CA ALA A 138 4.49 6.64 -13.51
C ALA A 138 3.18 7.10 -14.15
N PHE A 139 2.29 7.72 -13.37
CA PHE A 139 0.96 8.10 -13.85
C PHE A 139 0.93 9.48 -14.52
N LYS A 140 1.85 10.39 -14.19
CA LYS A 140 1.93 11.72 -14.82
C LYS A 140 2.05 11.67 -16.34
N HIS A 141 2.70 10.65 -16.89
CA HIS A 141 2.94 10.48 -18.33
C HIS A 141 1.95 9.52 -19.01
N ALA A 142 1.10 8.83 -18.23
CA ALA A 142 0.17 7.82 -18.76
C ALA A 142 -1.26 8.36 -19.02
N GLY A 143 -1.50 9.64 -18.82
CA GLY A 143 -2.77 10.26 -18.52
C GLY A 143 -3.70 10.60 -19.68
N LYS A 144 -4.32 9.60 -20.34
CA LYS A 144 -5.54 9.86 -21.14
C LYS A 144 -6.77 9.05 -20.67
N TYR A 145 -6.62 8.15 -19.72
CA TYR A 145 -7.62 7.15 -19.39
C TYR A 145 -8.06 7.18 -17.92
N PHE A 146 -7.58 8.13 -17.15
CA PHE A 146 -7.90 8.31 -15.73
C PHE A 146 -7.65 9.76 -15.31
N GLU A 147 -8.28 10.18 -14.23
CA GLU A 147 -7.97 11.42 -13.53
C GLU A 147 -6.82 11.16 -12.55
N LEU A 148 -5.85 12.06 -12.46
CA LEU A 148 -4.73 11.98 -11.52
C LEU A 148 -4.85 13.11 -10.51
N LYS A 149 -5.03 12.75 -9.23
CA LYS A 149 -5.03 13.69 -8.12
C LYS A 149 -3.59 14.08 -7.72
N GLU A 150 -3.46 15.08 -6.85
CA GLU A 150 -2.18 15.47 -6.29
C GLU A 150 -1.54 14.33 -5.48
N GLY A 151 -0.22 14.22 -5.56
CA GLY A 151 0.49 13.08 -4.98
C GLY A 151 0.98 13.29 -3.55
N TYR A 152 0.76 12.31 -2.69
CA TYR A 152 1.20 12.29 -1.29
C TYR A 152 2.64 11.79 -1.16
N ILE A 153 3.62 12.66 -1.48
CA ILE A 153 5.04 12.27 -1.54
C ILE A 153 5.66 12.20 -0.13
N SER A 154 5.37 13.15 0.73
CA SER A 154 5.93 13.22 2.09
C SER A 154 5.53 12.03 2.96
N ILE A 155 4.28 11.61 2.86
CA ILE A 155 3.68 10.54 3.67
C ILE A 155 4.32 9.17 3.39
N ALA A 156 4.74 8.92 2.15
CA ALA A 156 5.36 7.65 1.75
C ALA A 156 6.71 7.35 2.43
N ASN A 157 7.41 8.36 2.95
CA ASN A 157 8.72 8.14 3.59
C ASN A 157 8.62 7.76 5.06
N ASP A 158 7.64 8.31 5.76
CA ASP A 158 7.43 8.11 7.19
C ASP A 158 5.91 8.03 7.47
N PRO A 159 5.33 6.84 7.39
CA PRO A 159 3.91 6.63 7.62
C PRO A 159 3.51 7.05 9.03
N THR A 160 2.58 8.00 9.13
CA THR A 160 1.98 8.46 10.38
C THR A 160 0.46 8.39 10.31
N ALA A 161 -0.20 8.28 11.47
CA ALA A 161 -1.66 8.33 11.54
C ALA A 161 -2.20 9.67 11.00
N THR A 162 -1.51 10.78 11.27
CA THR A 162 -1.87 12.11 10.74
C THR A 162 -1.79 12.14 9.21
N GLY A 163 -0.74 11.56 8.62
CA GLY A 163 -0.62 11.47 7.16
C GLY A 163 -1.72 10.59 6.55
N ALA A 164 -2.07 9.48 7.20
CA ALA A 164 -3.19 8.65 6.77
C ALA A 164 -4.54 9.36 6.86
N ASN A 165 -4.72 10.20 7.91
CA ASN A 165 -5.94 10.99 8.07
C ASN A 165 -6.13 12.01 6.94
N ILE A 166 -5.07 12.70 6.52
CA ILE A 166 -5.12 13.64 5.38
C ILE A 166 -5.62 12.92 4.11
N ILE A 167 -5.06 11.74 3.81
CA ILE A 167 -5.50 10.94 2.66
C ILE A 167 -6.96 10.49 2.83
N ALA A 168 -7.35 10.11 4.06
CA ALA A 168 -8.70 9.66 4.36
C ALA A 168 -9.73 10.78 4.18
N GLU A 169 -9.42 12.00 4.61
CA GLU A 169 -10.27 13.18 4.45
C GLU A 169 -10.48 13.51 2.97
N ASP A 170 -9.42 13.59 2.16
CA ASP A 170 -9.51 13.87 0.73
C ASP A 170 -10.36 12.81 -0.01
N ILE A 171 -10.17 11.53 0.32
CA ILE A 171 -10.93 10.42 -0.27
C ILE A 171 -12.40 10.46 0.18
N ALA A 172 -12.66 10.73 1.46
CA ALA A 172 -14.00 10.81 2.01
C ALA A 172 -14.79 11.98 1.39
N GLU A 173 -14.16 13.14 1.19
CA GLU A 173 -14.74 14.28 0.52
C GLU A 173 -15.14 13.95 -0.94
N ASP A 174 -14.24 13.33 -1.69
CA ASP A 174 -14.51 12.90 -3.08
C ASP A 174 -15.62 11.83 -3.14
N PHE A 175 -15.70 10.95 -2.14
CA PHE A 175 -16.76 9.94 -2.07
C PHE A 175 -18.13 10.55 -1.73
N VAL A 176 -18.19 11.41 -0.70
CA VAL A 176 -19.44 12.08 -0.27
C VAL A 176 -19.96 13.03 -1.35
N SER A 177 -19.09 13.76 -2.04
CA SER A 177 -19.47 14.61 -3.18
C SER A 177 -19.94 13.84 -4.41
N GLY A 178 -19.79 12.51 -4.44
CA GLY A 178 -20.15 11.67 -5.59
C GLY A 178 -19.13 11.74 -6.73
N HIS A 179 -17.93 12.28 -6.49
CA HIS A 179 -16.86 12.28 -7.47
C HIS A 179 -16.31 10.86 -7.71
N ILE A 180 -16.31 10.04 -6.68
CA ILE A 180 -16.00 8.60 -6.74
C ILE A 180 -17.11 7.79 -6.05
N ASP A 181 -17.40 6.60 -6.57
CA ASP A 181 -18.40 5.68 -6.03
C ASP A 181 -17.77 4.51 -5.26
N LYS A 182 -16.48 4.31 -5.44
CA LYS A 182 -15.68 3.24 -4.81
C LYS A 182 -14.25 3.67 -4.65
N ILE A 183 -13.56 3.18 -3.61
CA ILE A 183 -12.11 3.31 -3.43
C ILE A 183 -11.48 1.97 -3.08
N ASP A 184 -10.45 1.60 -3.83
CA ASP A 184 -9.57 0.46 -3.56
C ASP A 184 -8.15 0.96 -3.29
N ILE A 185 -7.46 0.34 -2.31
CA ILE A 185 -6.05 0.57 -2.05
C ILE A 185 -5.24 -0.52 -2.77
N ILE A 186 -4.35 -0.11 -3.68
CA ILE A 186 -3.36 -1.02 -4.27
C ILE A 186 -2.05 -0.83 -3.52
N THR A 187 -1.69 -1.83 -2.75
CA THR A 187 -0.54 -1.82 -1.85
C THR A 187 0.13 -3.18 -1.79
N THR A 188 0.97 -3.42 -0.80
CA THR A 188 1.59 -4.70 -0.53
C THR A 188 1.27 -5.16 0.88
N HIS A 189 1.07 -6.46 1.04
CA HIS A 189 1.01 -7.12 2.34
C HIS A 189 2.40 -7.69 2.68
N PHE A 190 2.93 -7.27 3.81
CA PHE A 190 4.23 -7.72 4.31
C PHE A 190 4.10 -9.09 5.00
N ASN A 191 4.66 -10.14 4.40
CA ASN A 191 4.68 -11.46 5.00
C ASN A 191 5.87 -11.64 5.96
N ASN A 192 7.06 -11.34 5.46
CA ASN A 192 8.33 -11.40 6.19
C ASN A 192 9.42 -10.61 5.45
N MET A 193 10.64 -10.59 5.99
CA MET A 193 11.77 -9.85 5.40
C MET A 193 12.17 -10.31 3.99
N MET A 194 11.68 -11.46 3.51
CA MET A 194 12.04 -12.02 2.20
C MET A 194 10.88 -12.00 1.21
N SER A 195 9.63 -11.82 1.67
CA SER A 195 8.45 -11.93 0.82
C SER A 195 7.35 -10.94 1.21
N TYR A 196 6.68 -10.44 0.18
CA TYR A 196 5.48 -9.62 0.23
C TYR A 196 4.58 -9.96 -0.96
N ASN A 197 3.30 -9.69 -0.84
CA ASN A 197 2.34 -9.83 -1.93
C ASN A 197 1.76 -8.47 -2.29
N VAL A 198 1.55 -8.21 -3.59
CA VAL A 198 0.73 -7.07 -4.01
C VAL A 198 -0.72 -7.43 -3.81
N VAL A 199 -1.46 -6.56 -3.13
CA VAL A 199 -2.86 -6.76 -2.77
C VAL A 199 -3.69 -5.55 -3.13
N SER A 200 -4.99 -5.77 -3.33
CA SER A 200 -5.99 -4.73 -3.46
C SER A 200 -6.95 -4.85 -2.28
N TRP A 201 -7.11 -3.78 -1.52
CA TRP A 201 -8.04 -3.70 -0.40
C TRP A 201 -9.23 -2.83 -0.78
N ASP A 202 -10.44 -3.36 -0.70
CA ASP A 202 -11.67 -2.58 -0.79
C ASP A 202 -11.82 -1.75 0.50
N VAL A 203 -11.97 -0.43 0.38
CA VAL A 203 -12.09 0.48 1.52
C VAL A 203 -13.45 1.15 1.57
N LEU A 204 -13.92 1.68 0.45
CA LEU A 204 -15.24 2.29 0.33
C LEU A 204 -15.98 1.76 -0.90
N PRO A 205 -17.30 1.58 -0.82
CA PRO A 205 -18.09 1.58 0.40
C PRO A 205 -17.62 0.44 1.31
N VAL A 206 -17.71 0.63 2.63
CA VAL A 206 -17.30 -0.41 3.57
C VAL A 206 -18.20 -1.62 3.37
N LYS A 207 -17.61 -2.76 3.02
CA LYS A 207 -18.37 -4.01 2.82
C LYS A 207 -18.83 -4.54 4.16
N VAL A 208 -20.12 -4.60 4.31
CA VAL A 208 -20.77 -5.38 5.35
C VAL A 208 -20.85 -6.81 4.83
N GLU A 209 -19.84 -7.63 5.14
CA GLU A 209 -20.05 -9.08 5.02
C GLU A 209 -21.14 -9.45 6.03
N GLN A 210 -22.11 -10.26 5.60
CA GLN A 210 -23.13 -10.77 6.54
C GLN A 210 -22.36 -11.47 7.66
N ALA A 211 -22.42 -10.89 8.87
CA ALA A 211 -21.85 -11.53 10.05
C ALA A 211 -22.54 -12.88 10.20
N ASP A 212 -21.76 -13.92 10.45
CA ASP A 212 -22.33 -15.20 10.83
C ASP A 212 -23.22 -14.98 12.04
N ALA A 213 -24.41 -15.61 12.07
CA ALA A 213 -25.40 -15.44 13.15
C ALA A 213 -24.84 -15.76 14.56
N HIS A 214 -23.63 -16.33 14.63
CA HIS A 214 -22.88 -16.59 15.88
C HIS A 214 -22.04 -15.37 16.37
N GLU A 215 -21.85 -14.34 15.55
CA GLU A 215 -21.11 -13.11 15.94
C GLU A 215 -22.02 -12.05 16.60
N LEU A 216 -23.32 -12.30 16.65
CA LEU A 216 -24.29 -11.40 17.26
C LEU A 216 -24.15 -11.45 18.78
N ASP A 217 -23.84 -10.31 19.38
CA ASP A 217 -23.83 -10.16 20.84
C ASP A 217 -25.14 -9.46 21.26
N PRO A 218 -26.11 -10.20 21.83
CA PRO A 218 -27.39 -9.64 22.20
C PRO A 218 -27.31 -8.61 23.34
N VAL A 219 -26.15 -8.41 23.94
CA VAL A 219 -25.89 -7.52 25.10
C VAL A 219 -25.18 -6.23 24.67
N MET A 220 -24.98 -5.96 23.38
CA MET A 220 -24.27 -4.75 22.93
C MET A 220 -25.19 -3.52 23.08
N GLU A 221 -24.93 -2.69 24.07
CA GLU A 221 -25.57 -1.41 24.28
C GLU A 221 -24.74 -0.28 23.64
N PHE A 222 -25.39 0.65 22.98
CA PHE A 222 -24.76 1.78 22.30
C PHE A 222 -25.09 3.09 23.04
N GLU A 223 -24.06 3.82 23.43
CA GLU A 223 -24.21 5.12 24.10
C GLU A 223 -23.47 6.22 23.32
N PRO A 224 -24.09 7.31 22.92
CA PRO A 224 -25.51 7.68 23.12
C PRO A 224 -26.48 7.02 22.13
N SER A 225 -26.04 6.55 20.95
CA SER A 225 -26.84 5.84 19.96
C SER A 225 -25.95 5.12 18.95
N PRO A 226 -26.44 4.05 18.27
CA PRO A 226 -25.71 3.36 17.21
C PRO A 226 -25.23 4.30 16.11
N HIS A 227 -26.04 5.26 15.72
CA HIS A 227 -25.73 6.26 14.70
C HIS A 227 -24.53 7.15 15.10
N SER A 228 -24.51 7.68 16.32
CA SER A 228 -23.41 8.52 16.80
C SER A 228 -22.09 7.76 16.88
N VAL A 229 -22.15 6.49 17.25
CA VAL A 229 -20.96 5.63 17.29
C VAL A 229 -20.45 5.33 15.88
N LEU A 230 -21.34 5.02 14.93
CA LEU A 230 -20.95 4.79 13.53
C LEU A 230 -20.35 6.03 12.87
N GLN A 231 -20.89 7.21 13.16
CA GLN A 231 -20.34 8.47 12.62
C GLN A 231 -18.87 8.70 13.03
N GLN A 232 -18.46 8.21 14.19
CA GLN A 232 -17.07 8.31 14.67
C GLN A 232 -16.23 7.12 14.19
N LEU A 233 -16.80 5.94 14.16
CA LEU A 233 -16.08 4.71 13.87
C LEU A 233 -15.72 4.58 12.39
N VAL A 234 -16.59 5.01 11.47
CA VAL A 234 -16.35 4.90 10.01
C VAL A 234 -15.13 5.70 9.57
N PRO A 235 -14.98 6.99 9.89
CA PRO A 235 -13.76 7.75 9.57
C PRO A 235 -12.50 7.14 10.21
N MET A 236 -12.62 6.66 11.46
CA MET A 236 -11.52 6.00 12.15
C MET A 236 -11.09 4.70 11.45
N TYR A 237 -12.06 3.90 10.98
CA TYR A 237 -11.80 2.68 10.21
C TYR A 237 -11.07 2.98 8.88
N ILE A 238 -11.51 3.99 8.14
CA ILE A 238 -10.89 4.38 6.86
C ILE A 238 -9.46 4.87 7.10
N THR A 239 -9.26 5.78 8.06
CA THR A 239 -7.94 6.30 8.43
C THR A 239 -7.00 5.16 8.86
N ASN A 240 -7.50 4.23 9.70
CA ASN A 240 -6.71 3.10 10.16
C ASN A 240 -6.37 2.12 9.03
N SER A 241 -7.30 1.86 8.10
CA SER A 241 -7.05 1.01 6.93
C SER A 241 -5.96 1.59 6.02
N ILE A 242 -5.99 2.90 5.78
CA ILE A 242 -4.95 3.60 5.02
C ILE A 242 -3.62 3.57 5.78
N TYR A 243 -3.63 3.83 7.09
CA TYR A 243 -2.43 3.78 7.92
C TYR A 243 -1.78 2.41 7.92
N GLN A 244 -2.57 1.35 8.10
CA GLN A 244 -2.10 -0.02 8.02
C GLN A 244 -1.49 -0.32 6.64
N ALA A 245 -2.15 0.10 5.55
CA ALA A 245 -1.64 -0.05 4.19
C ALA A 245 -0.29 0.64 3.98
N LEU A 246 -0.11 1.85 4.53
CA LEU A 246 1.14 2.59 4.49
C LEU A 246 2.27 1.89 5.27
N LEU A 247 1.96 1.34 6.45
CA LEU A 247 2.92 0.58 7.26
C LEU A 247 3.37 -0.70 6.55
N GLU A 248 2.43 -1.47 6.01
CA GLU A 248 2.69 -2.69 5.24
C GLU A 248 3.55 -2.40 3.99
N ALA A 249 3.22 -1.32 3.27
CA ALA A 249 3.95 -0.85 2.10
C ALA A 249 5.40 -0.47 2.46
N ASN A 250 5.60 0.26 3.55
CA ASN A 250 6.92 0.67 4.00
C ASN A 250 7.79 -0.53 4.40
N ALA A 251 7.23 -1.49 5.14
CA ALA A 251 7.96 -2.70 5.53
C ALA A 251 8.34 -3.55 4.31
N SER A 252 7.41 -3.73 3.36
CA SER A 252 7.63 -4.48 2.11
C SER A 252 8.69 -3.83 1.23
N GLU A 253 8.67 -2.51 1.13
CA GLU A 253 9.63 -1.73 0.37
C GLU A 253 11.06 -1.89 0.93
N LEU A 254 11.21 -1.74 2.25
CA LEU A 254 12.50 -1.90 2.93
C LEU A 254 13.04 -3.33 2.81
N ALA A 255 12.18 -4.35 2.91
CA ALA A 255 12.54 -5.75 2.70
C ALA A 255 13.01 -6.01 1.26
N SER A 256 12.26 -5.50 0.29
CA SER A 256 12.62 -5.61 -1.12
C SER A 256 13.93 -4.90 -1.44
N ARG A 257 14.18 -3.74 -0.86
CA ARG A 257 15.47 -3.03 -0.98
C ARG A 257 16.63 -3.83 -0.35
N MET A 258 16.43 -4.38 0.83
CA MET A 258 17.45 -5.20 1.49
C MET A 258 17.83 -6.39 0.60
N THR A 259 16.86 -7.11 0.05
CA THR A 259 17.07 -8.25 -0.84
C THR A 259 17.74 -7.83 -2.16
N ALA A 260 17.30 -6.76 -2.78
CA ALA A 260 17.89 -6.23 -4.01
C ALA A 260 19.34 -5.78 -3.81
N MET A 261 19.64 -5.12 -2.70
CA MET A 261 21.01 -4.70 -2.39
C MET A 261 21.90 -5.88 -2.02
N SER A 262 21.35 -6.95 -1.42
CA SER A 262 22.08 -8.19 -1.19
C SER A 262 22.49 -8.85 -2.51
N ALA A 263 21.56 -8.99 -3.43
CA ALA A 263 21.82 -9.55 -4.77
C ALA A 263 22.85 -8.69 -5.54
N ALA A 264 22.67 -7.36 -5.52
CA ALA A 264 23.63 -6.45 -6.17
C ALA A 264 25.04 -6.54 -5.58
N SER A 265 25.18 -6.72 -4.27
CA SER A 265 26.49 -6.89 -3.63
C SER A 265 27.15 -8.22 -4.00
N ASN A 266 26.39 -9.32 -4.10
CA ASN A 266 26.87 -10.62 -4.51
C ASN A 266 27.30 -10.61 -6.00
N ASN A 267 26.46 -10.05 -6.89
CA ASN A 267 26.80 -9.91 -8.31
C ASN A 267 28.06 -9.05 -8.53
N ALA A 268 28.23 -7.99 -7.71
CA ALA A 268 29.46 -7.20 -7.75
C ALA A 268 30.70 -8.00 -7.34
N GLU A 269 30.57 -8.90 -6.37
CA GLU A 269 31.65 -9.81 -5.96
C GLU A 269 32.06 -10.77 -7.07
N GLU A 270 31.10 -11.41 -7.69
CA GLU A 270 31.33 -12.30 -8.83
C GLU A 270 32.01 -11.58 -10.00
N MET A 271 31.54 -10.36 -10.30
CA MET A 271 32.15 -9.52 -11.35
C MET A 271 33.60 -9.14 -11.03
N ILE A 272 33.92 -8.82 -9.75
CA ILE A 272 35.30 -8.56 -9.31
C ILE A 272 36.16 -9.78 -9.54
N ASN A 273 35.69 -10.98 -9.18
CA ASN A 273 36.45 -12.22 -9.37
C ASN A 273 36.71 -12.48 -10.86
N THR A 274 35.70 -12.37 -11.72
CA THR A 274 35.85 -12.52 -13.17
C THR A 274 36.84 -11.52 -13.76
N LEU A 275 36.68 -10.24 -13.44
CA LEU A 275 37.62 -9.20 -13.91
C LEU A 275 39.04 -9.37 -13.41
N THR A 276 39.21 -9.96 -12.22
CA THR A 276 40.56 -10.25 -11.66
C THR A 276 41.21 -11.39 -12.41
N ILE A 277 40.46 -12.42 -12.80
CA ILE A 277 40.98 -13.51 -13.64
C ILE A 277 41.40 -12.96 -15.01
N ASP A 278 40.55 -12.14 -15.65
CA ASP A 278 40.83 -11.51 -16.95
C ASP A 278 42.09 -10.61 -16.87
N TYR A 279 42.23 -9.87 -15.78
CA TYR A 279 43.40 -9.02 -15.52
C TYR A 279 44.68 -9.86 -15.43
N ASN A 280 44.64 -10.98 -14.68
CA ASN A 280 45.78 -11.86 -14.52
C ASN A 280 46.14 -12.58 -15.83
N LEU A 281 45.14 -13.04 -16.60
CA LEU A 281 45.38 -13.64 -17.92
C LEU A 281 46.02 -12.65 -18.90
N SER A 282 45.56 -11.40 -18.88
CA SER A 282 46.13 -10.33 -19.72
C SER A 282 47.56 -10.00 -19.35
N LEU A 283 47.96 -10.17 -18.07
CA LEU A 283 49.36 -10.00 -17.62
C LEU A 283 50.28 -11.14 -18.10
N ILE A 284 49.75 -12.36 -18.20
CA ILE A 284 50.54 -13.53 -18.66
C ILE A 284 50.80 -13.43 -20.17
N HIS A 285 49.87 -12.83 -20.92
CA HIS A 285 49.97 -12.67 -22.37
C HIS A 285 50.93 -11.53 -22.84
N ILE A 286 51.38 -10.67 -21.95
CA ILE A 286 52.35 -9.61 -22.24
C ILE A 286 53.76 -10.12 -21.97
#